data_2fca491ff4dff98d4f7f75936eb1c0e0
#
_entry.id   2fca491ff4dff98d4f7f75936eb1c0e0
#
_cell.length_a   1.000
_cell.length_b   1.000
_cell.length_c   1.000
_cell.angle_alpha   90.00
_cell.angle_beta   90.00
_cell.angle_gamma   90.00
#
_symmetry.space_group_name_H-M   'P 1'
#
loop_
_entity.id
_entity.type
_entity.pdbx_description
1 polymer ?
#
loop_
_entity_poly.entity_id
_entity_poly.type
_entity_poly.pdbx_seq_one_letter_code
_entity_poly.pdbx_strand_id
1 'polypeptide(L)'
;MKFYFIRHWRTKFNLTGTMVKNYDDADIIEDYPTDWEEKVGKFIPNRDYILTSPVKRCIQTCNLLFKKDPTATMKDFGEFDCSGIGKRKFWEMTEKQFEKYVPLTAKDMEKRADVIFNMMPKCLENEKITDCVVISHGMLIRYLYHYLTGNKGITPFKVINSEGFNFSNLDLLIYDTKTNEIEVHRYEKPISHFAK
;
A
#
# COMPACT_ATOMS: atom_id res chain seq x y z
N MET A 1 5.14 18.69 -3.30
CA MET A 1 5.42 17.34 -3.86
C MET A 1 4.15 16.52 -3.81
N LYS A 2 3.91 15.69 -4.83
CA LYS A 2 2.78 14.73 -4.81
C LYS A 2 3.28 13.30 -4.73
N PHE A 3 2.65 12.52 -3.85
CA PHE A 3 2.81 11.08 -3.78
C PHE A 3 1.61 10.38 -4.38
N TYR A 4 1.87 9.33 -5.16
CA TYR A 4 0.88 8.51 -5.84
C TYR A 4 1.04 7.07 -5.38
N PHE A 5 0.32 6.67 -4.32
CA PHE A 5 0.41 5.33 -3.75
C PHE A 5 -0.54 4.38 -4.48
N ILE A 6 0.01 3.33 -5.07
CA ILE A 6 -0.72 2.29 -5.80
C ILE A 6 -0.59 0.97 -5.03
N ARG A 7 -1.70 0.29 -4.76
CA ARG A 7 -1.64 -1.07 -4.26
C ARG A 7 -1.23 -2.02 -5.38
N HIS A 8 -0.27 -2.93 -5.12
CA HIS A 8 0.20 -3.91 -6.09
C HIS A 8 -0.95 -4.69 -6.74
N TRP A 9 -0.72 -5.24 -7.96
CA TRP A 9 -1.67 -6.09 -8.65
C TRP A 9 -1.93 -7.39 -7.89
N ARG A 10 -2.99 -8.08 -8.28
CA ARG A 10 -3.47 -9.30 -7.63
C ARG A 10 -2.42 -10.41 -7.68
N THR A 11 -2.38 -11.18 -6.61
CA THR A 11 -1.71 -12.47 -6.52
C THR A 11 -2.77 -13.56 -6.34
N LYS A 12 -2.40 -14.84 -6.51
CA LYS A 12 -3.31 -15.97 -6.18
C LYS A 12 -3.88 -15.85 -4.78
N PHE A 13 -3.08 -15.35 -3.85
CA PHE A 13 -3.48 -15.08 -2.48
C PHE A 13 -4.65 -14.09 -2.38
N ASN A 14 -4.63 -13.00 -3.14
CA ASN A 14 -5.72 -12.02 -3.13
C ASN A 14 -7.05 -12.62 -3.65
N LEU A 15 -6.99 -13.65 -4.48
CA LEU A 15 -8.16 -14.34 -5.02
C LEU A 15 -8.73 -15.37 -4.05
N THR A 16 -7.86 -16.09 -3.32
CA THR A 16 -8.28 -17.22 -2.48
C THR A 16 -8.48 -16.86 -1.01
N GLY A 17 -7.96 -15.70 -0.59
CA GLY A 17 -7.95 -15.27 0.82
C GLY A 17 -7.06 -16.12 1.74
N THR A 18 -6.23 -17.00 1.17
CA THR A 18 -5.41 -17.94 1.96
C THR A 18 -3.99 -17.40 2.09
N MET A 19 -3.53 -17.14 3.31
CA MET A 19 -2.12 -16.76 3.57
C MET A 19 -1.17 -17.90 3.19
N VAL A 20 -0.22 -17.63 2.31
CA VAL A 20 0.81 -18.61 1.92
C VAL A 20 2.09 -18.38 2.73
N LYS A 21 2.85 -19.45 2.95
CA LYS A 21 4.02 -19.45 3.83
C LYS A 21 5.13 -18.50 3.36
N ASN A 22 5.23 -18.24 2.05
CA ASN A 22 6.22 -17.34 1.44
C ASN A 22 5.49 -16.19 0.73
N TYR A 23 4.75 -15.41 1.49
CA TYR A 23 3.94 -14.30 0.95
C TYR A 23 4.76 -13.27 0.15
N ASP A 24 6.04 -13.07 0.52
CA ASP A 24 6.90 -12.09 -0.15
C ASP A 24 7.31 -12.53 -1.56
N ASP A 25 7.35 -13.82 -1.84
CA ASP A 25 7.72 -14.39 -3.14
C ASP A 25 6.52 -14.58 -4.08
N ALA A 26 5.32 -14.20 -3.67
CA ALA A 26 4.11 -14.39 -4.47
C ALA A 26 4.15 -13.56 -5.76
N ASP A 27 4.00 -14.23 -6.90
CA ASP A 27 3.85 -13.61 -8.21
C ASP A 27 2.48 -12.95 -8.37
N ILE A 28 2.44 -11.89 -9.20
CA ILE A 28 1.16 -11.38 -9.68
C ILE A 28 0.53 -12.37 -10.65
N ILE A 29 -0.80 -12.34 -10.78
CA ILE A 29 -1.52 -13.15 -11.76
C ILE A 29 -1.39 -12.56 -13.17
N GLU A 30 -1.54 -13.42 -14.19
CA GLU A 30 -1.38 -13.04 -15.59
C GLU A 30 -2.62 -12.33 -16.21
N ASP A 31 -3.67 -12.16 -15.46
CA ASP A 31 -4.86 -11.42 -15.87
C ASP A 31 -4.60 -9.91 -15.76
N TYR A 32 -4.08 -9.33 -16.85
CA TYR A 32 -3.57 -7.96 -16.87
C TYR A 32 -4.68 -6.91 -16.96
N PRO A 33 -4.58 -5.81 -16.19
CA PRO A 33 -5.56 -4.72 -16.15
C PRO A 33 -5.45 -3.85 -17.41
N THR A 34 -6.19 -4.16 -18.46
CA THR A 34 -6.10 -3.46 -19.76
C THR A 34 -6.68 -2.04 -19.73
N ASP A 35 -7.56 -1.75 -18.79
CA ASP A 35 -8.27 -0.46 -18.64
C ASP A 35 -7.77 0.40 -17.47
N TRP A 36 -6.69 -0.02 -16.82
CA TRP A 36 -6.14 0.71 -15.67
C TRP A 36 -5.73 2.14 -16.01
N GLU A 37 -5.11 2.33 -17.18
CA GLU A 37 -4.67 3.65 -17.63
C GLU A 37 -5.84 4.62 -17.78
N GLU A 38 -6.94 4.16 -18.33
CA GLU A 38 -8.15 4.98 -18.52
C GLU A 38 -8.82 5.31 -17.17
N LYS A 39 -8.88 4.33 -16.25
CA LYS A 39 -9.59 4.50 -14.97
C LYS A 39 -8.79 5.23 -13.92
N VAL A 40 -7.51 4.92 -13.79
CA VAL A 40 -6.66 5.35 -12.67
C VAL A 40 -5.35 5.99 -13.13
N GLY A 41 -4.67 5.43 -14.12
CA GLY A 41 -3.35 5.87 -14.57
C GLY A 41 -3.34 7.33 -15.05
N LYS A 42 -4.42 7.79 -15.66
CA LYS A 42 -4.59 9.18 -16.13
C LYS A 42 -4.40 10.25 -15.05
N PHE A 43 -4.55 9.90 -13.77
CA PHE A 43 -4.37 10.82 -12.63
C PHE A 43 -2.89 10.95 -12.21
N ILE A 44 -1.97 10.22 -12.86
CA ILE A 44 -0.54 10.24 -12.58
C ILE A 44 0.18 10.90 -13.76
N PRO A 45 0.38 12.23 -13.74
CA PRO A 45 0.91 12.98 -14.88
C PRO A 45 2.40 12.71 -15.13
N ASN A 46 3.18 12.51 -14.07
CA ASN A 46 4.61 12.22 -14.16
C ASN A 46 4.92 10.87 -13.49
N ARG A 47 5.65 10.03 -14.21
CA ARG A 47 6.01 8.66 -13.81
C ARG A 47 7.50 8.41 -13.87
N ASP A 48 8.31 9.46 -13.86
CA ASP A 48 9.77 9.33 -14.03
C ASP A 48 10.40 8.75 -12.77
N TYR A 49 9.87 9.08 -11.60
CA TYR A 49 10.38 8.61 -10.33
C TYR A 49 9.42 7.63 -9.65
N ILE A 50 9.79 6.35 -9.64
CA ILE A 50 8.96 5.28 -9.11
C ILE A 50 9.71 4.54 -8.01
N LEU A 51 9.13 4.50 -6.83
CA LEU A 51 9.57 3.71 -5.71
C LEU A 51 8.67 2.50 -5.49
N THR A 52 9.22 1.41 -5.01
CA THR A 52 8.40 0.23 -4.66
C THR A 52 8.83 -0.38 -3.32
N SER A 53 7.91 -1.12 -2.71
CA SER A 53 8.29 -2.17 -1.76
C SER A 53 9.27 -3.12 -2.44
N PRO A 54 10.29 -3.66 -1.73
CA PRO A 54 11.25 -4.61 -2.31
C PRO A 54 10.63 -5.97 -2.66
N VAL A 55 9.36 -6.19 -2.33
CA VAL A 55 8.67 -7.45 -2.53
C VAL A 55 8.33 -7.66 -4.01
N LYS A 56 8.54 -8.87 -4.51
CA LYS A 56 8.44 -9.27 -5.92
C LYS A 56 7.16 -8.75 -6.60
N ARG A 57 5.99 -8.93 -6.01
CA ARG A 57 4.70 -8.46 -6.56
C ARG A 57 4.62 -6.94 -6.80
N CYS A 58 5.32 -6.14 -5.99
CA CYS A 58 5.35 -4.69 -6.19
C CYS A 58 6.23 -4.30 -7.39
N ILE A 59 7.39 -4.95 -7.53
CA ILE A 59 8.30 -4.76 -8.66
C ILE A 59 7.62 -5.22 -9.96
N GLN A 60 6.99 -6.39 -9.95
CA GLN A 60 6.22 -6.90 -11.09
C GLN A 60 5.07 -5.98 -11.47
N THR A 61 4.39 -5.37 -10.48
CA THR A 61 3.34 -4.38 -10.75
C THR A 61 3.91 -3.12 -11.41
N CYS A 62 5.10 -2.65 -11.00
CA CYS A 62 5.80 -1.56 -11.67
C CYS A 62 6.03 -1.87 -13.15
N ASN A 63 6.62 -3.02 -13.43
CA ASN A 63 6.91 -3.45 -14.79
C ASN A 63 5.62 -3.65 -15.61
N LEU A 64 4.56 -4.14 -14.99
CA LEU A 64 3.26 -4.31 -15.62
C LEU A 64 2.65 -2.97 -16.07
N LEU A 65 2.58 -1.99 -15.15
CA LEU A 65 1.89 -0.72 -15.39
C LEU A 65 2.73 0.28 -16.19
N PHE A 66 4.03 0.36 -15.91
CA PHE A 66 4.89 1.42 -16.45
C PHE A 66 5.92 0.94 -17.47
N LYS A 67 6.00 -0.37 -17.73
CA LYS A 67 6.94 -1.00 -18.69
C LYS A 67 8.41 -0.67 -18.41
N LYS A 68 8.74 -0.45 -17.14
CA LYS A 68 10.11 -0.18 -16.67
C LYS A 68 10.31 -0.65 -15.23
N ASP A 69 11.56 -0.83 -14.84
CA ASP A 69 11.92 -1.12 -13.46
C ASP A 69 11.69 0.08 -12.55
N PRO A 70 11.45 -0.13 -11.25
CA PRO A 70 11.39 0.97 -10.29
C PRO A 70 12.74 1.70 -10.20
N THR A 71 12.71 3.00 -9.93
CA THR A 71 13.91 3.81 -9.68
C THR A 71 14.67 3.29 -8.47
N ALA A 72 13.96 2.92 -7.42
CA ALA A 72 14.51 2.27 -6.23
C ALA A 72 13.46 1.48 -5.46
N THR A 73 13.94 0.61 -4.55
CA THR A 73 13.09 -0.11 -3.60
C THR A 73 13.35 0.37 -2.17
N MET A 74 12.31 0.50 -1.35
CA MET A 74 12.41 0.90 0.05
C MET A 74 11.63 -0.01 0.97
N LYS A 75 12.26 -0.44 2.07
CA LYS A 75 11.62 -1.30 3.08
C LYS A 75 10.43 -0.63 3.77
N ASP A 76 10.46 0.70 3.88
CA ASP A 76 9.36 1.47 4.47
C ASP A 76 8.05 1.36 3.69
N PHE A 77 8.09 0.94 2.43
CA PHE A 77 6.90 0.61 1.63
C PHE A 77 6.46 -0.85 1.74
N GLY A 78 7.10 -1.64 2.60
CA GLY A 78 6.73 -3.03 2.84
C GLY A 78 5.39 -3.19 3.55
N GLU A 79 4.76 -4.36 3.36
CA GLU A 79 3.55 -4.75 4.09
C GLU A 79 3.85 -5.04 5.57
N PHE A 80 2.82 -5.11 6.36
CA PHE A 80 2.92 -5.62 7.72
C PHE A 80 3.31 -7.10 7.68
N ASP A 81 4.32 -7.48 8.44
CA ASP A 81 4.67 -8.89 8.57
C ASP A 81 3.61 -9.61 9.39
N CYS A 82 2.70 -10.26 8.69
CA CYS A 82 1.64 -11.08 9.26
C CYS A 82 1.95 -12.60 9.20
N SER A 83 3.18 -12.99 8.88
CA SER A 83 3.56 -14.41 8.72
C SER A 83 3.31 -15.24 9.99
N GLY A 84 3.45 -14.64 11.16
CA GLY A 84 3.16 -15.25 12.45
C GLY A 84 1.69 -15.64 12.66
N ILE A 85 0.75 -15.04 11.92
CA ILE A 85 -0.67 -15.38 11.98
C ILE A 85 -0.91 -16.78 11.41
N GLY A 86 -0.18 -17.19 10.38
CA GLY A 86 -0.32 -18.47 9.72
C GLY A 86 -1.69 -18.63 9.05
N LYS A 87 -2.37 -19.79 9.25
CA LYS A 87 -3.69 -20.07 8.68
C LYS A 87 -4.88 -19.46 9.46
N ARG A 88 -4.60 -18.67 10.50
CA ARG A 88 -5.66 -18.05 11.31
C ARG A 88 -6.31 -16.90 10.53
N LYS A 89 -7.57 -16.68 10.80
CA LYS A 89 -8.31 -15.56 10.23
C LYS A 89 -8.11 -14.34 11.15
N PHE A 90 -7.35 -13.35 10.71
CA PHE A 90 -7.03 -12.16 11.53
C PHE A 90 -8.30 -11.37 11.95
N TRP A 91 -9.37 -11.41 11.15
CA TRP A 91 -10.65 -10.75 11.48
C TRP A 91 -11.45 -11.45 12.59
N GLU A 92 -11.08 -12.67 12.98
CA GLU A 92 -11.65 -13.40 14.11
C GLU A 92 -10.81 -13.24 15.40
N MET A 93 -9.66 -12.53 15.31
CA MET A 93 -8.76 -12.33 16.46
C MET A 93 -9.17 -11.12 17.29
N THR A 94 -8.88 -11.17 18.59
CA THR A 94 -8.83 -9.98 19.45
C THR A 94 -7.54 -9.21 19.18
N GLU A 95 -7.50 -7.91 19.53
CA GLU A 95 -6.30 -7.08 19.40
C GLU A 95 -5.08 -7.72 20.08
N LYS A 96 -5.26 -8.20 21.33
CA LYS A 96 -4.19 -8.89 22.09
C LYS A 96 -3.67 -10.16 21.40
N GLN A 97 -4.53 -10.93 20.72
CA GLN A 97 -4.11 -12.08 19.95
C GLN A 97 -3.34 -11.68 18.70
N PHE A 98 -3.80 -10.62 18.01
CA PHE A 98 -3.14 -10.10 16.82
C PHE A 98 -1.72 -9.59 17.15
N GLU A 99 -1.56 -8.76 18.17
CA GLU A 99 -0.29 -8.21 18.62
C GLU A 99 0.76 -9.29 18.95
N LYS A 100 0.32 -10.45 19.41
CA LYS A 100 1.22 -11.59 19.67
C LYS A 100 1.90 -12.11 18.40
N TYR A 101 1.24 -12.00 17.26
CA TYR A 101 1.71 -12.55 15.98
C TYR A 101 2.24 -11.49 15.03
N VAL A 102 1.86 -10.24 15.25
CA VAL A 102 2.29 -9.09 14.46
C VAL A 102 2.91 -8.08 15.42
N PRO A 103 4.21 -8.19 15.70
CA PRO A 103 4.91 -7.37 16.69
C PRO A 103 5.22 -5.98 16.14
N LEU A 104 4.22 -5.34 15.55
CA LEU A 104 4.29 -4.00 14.98
C LEU A 104 3.40 -3.07 15.79
N THR A 105 3.97 -2.03 16.35
CA THR A 105 3.26 -1.09 17.20
C THR A 105 2.77 0.13 16.41
N ALA A 106 1.81 0.88 16.98
CA ALA A 106 1.41 2.18 16.43
C ALA A 106 2.62 3.13 16.29
N LYS A 107 3.54 3.12 17.26
CA LYS A 107 4.76 3.94 17.23
C LYS A 107 5.70 3.59 16.06
N ASP A 108 5.81 2.30 15.71
CA ASP A 108 6.61 1.89 14.56
C ASP A 108 5.99 2.35 13.24
N MET A 109 4.67 2.34 13.19
CA MET A 109 3.93 2.85 12.04
C MET A 109 4.01 4.37 11.91
N GLU A 110 3.96 5.08 13.03
CA GLU A 110 4.17 6.54 13.04
C GLU A 110 5.57 6.92 12.55
N LYS A 111 6.62 6.23 13.02
CA LYS A 111 7.99 6.44 12.52
C LYS A 111 8.08 6.19 11.02
N ARG A 112 7.43 5.16 10.51
CA ARG A 112 7.39 4.87 9.07
C ARG A 112 6.68 5.97 8.29
N ALA A 113 5.53 6.45 8.78
CA ALA A 113 4.82 7.57 8.17
C ALA A 113 5.65 8.88 8.22
N ASP A 114 6.41 9.11 9.30
CA ASP A 114 7.31 10.25 9.41
C ASP A 114 8.44 10.21 8.36
N VAL A 115 9.05 9.05 8.15
CA VAL A 115 10.02 8.86 7.05
C VAL A 115 9.40 9.20 5.70
N ILE A 116 8.20 8.67 5.43
CA ILE A 116 7.53 8.83 4.13
C ILE A 116 7.09 10.27 3.89
N PHE A 117 6.51 10.95 4.87
CA PHE A 117 5.87 12.25 4.65
C PHE A 117 6.67 13.46 5.10
N ASN A 118 7.67 13.29 5.98
CA ASN A 118 8.44 14.40 6.51
C ASN A 118 9.92 14.37 6.10
N MET A 119 10.52 13.17 5.98
CA MET A 119 11.92 13.06 5.62
C MET A 119 12.13 12.92 4.11
N MET A 120 11.40 12.01 3.48
CA MET A 120 11.56 11.72 2.05
C MET A 120 11.26 12.93 1.14
N PRO A 121 10.21 13.76 1.36
CA PRO A 121 9.97 14.93 0.54
C PRO A 121 11.17 15.87 0.47
N LYS A 122 11.85 16.09 1.60
CA LYS A 122 13.05 16.96 1.67
C LYS A 122 14.20 16.42 0.82
N CYS A 123 14.39 15.09 0.83
CA CYS A 123 15.43 14.47 0.00
C CYS A 123 15.09 14.58 -1.48
N LEU A 124 13.85 14.30 -1.86
CA LEU A 124 13.40 14.30 -3.25
C LEU A 124 13.32 15.72 -3.84
N GLU A 125 12.94 16.73 -3.04
CA GLU A 125 12.94 18.13 -3.46
C GLU A 125 14.36 18.64 -3.78
N ASN A 126 15.39 18.19 -3.05
CA ASN A 126 16.79 18.51 -3.36
C ASN A 126 17.20 17.95 -4.73
N GLU A 127 16.60 16.86 -5.17
CA GLU A 127 16.79 16.25 -6.49
C GLU A 127 15.81 16.81 -7.55
N LYS A 128 15.04 17.86 -7.21
CA LYS A 128 14.01 18.49 -8.07
C LYS A 128 12.88 17.54 -8.49
N ILE A 129 12.61 16.51 -7.70
CA ILE A 129 11.51 15.56 -7.94
C ILE A 129 10.24 16.16 -7.34
N THR A 130 9.23 16.36 -8.17
CA THR A 130 7.94 16.93 -7.75
C THR A 130 6.84 15.89 -7.55
N ASP A 131 7.00 14.75 -8.20
CA ASP A 131 6.04 13.66 -8.24
C ASP A 131 6.73 12.34 -7.97
N CYS A 132 6.21 11.55 -7.05
CA CYS A 132 6.75 10.25 -6.69
C CYS A 132 5.64 9.19 -6.71
N VAL A 133 5.76 8.24 -7.64
CA VAL A 133 4.89 7.06 -7.67
C VAL A 133 5.42 6.03 -6.68
N VAL A 134 4.53 5.45 -5.88
CA VAL A 134 4.89 4.44 -4.87
C VAL A 134 4.01 3.21 -5.05
N ILE A 135 4.60 2.06 -5.36
CA ILE A 135 3.86 0.79 -5.41
C ILE A 135 4.08 0.04 -4.11
N SER A 136 2.99 -0.22 -3.41
CA SER A 136 3.00 -0.78 -2.07
C SER A 136 1.81 -1.72 -1.83
N HIS A 137 1.38 -1.86 -0.59
CA HIS A 137 0.46 -2.87 -0.09
C HIS A 137 -0.78 -2.26 0.54
N GLY A 138 -1.84 -3.06 0.59
CA GLY A 138 -3.15 -2.58 1.03
C GLY A 138 -3.18 -2.09 2.47
N MET A 139 -2.56 -2.80 3.41
CA MET A 139 -2.59 -2.41 4.82
C MET A 139 -1.73 -1.18 5.10
N LEU A 140 -0.54 -1.08 4.46
CA LEU A 140 0.28 0.12 4.61
C LEU A 140 -0.44 1.35 4.05
N ILE A 141 -0.96 1.30 2.81
CA ILE A 141 -1.65 2.45 2.20
C ILE A 141 -2.86 2.85 3.05
N ARG A 142 -3.58 1.89 3.60
CA ARG A 142 -4.69 2.14 4.51
C ARG A 142 -4.24 2.84 5.80
N TYR A 143 -3.12 2.41 6.38
CA TYR A 143 -2.53 3.09 7.52
C TYR A 143 -2.14 4.53 7.19
N LEU A 144 -1.45 4.75 6.05
CA LEU A 144 -1.04 6.08 5.60
C LEU A 144 -2.26 7.01 5.42
N TYR A 145 -3.35 6.49 4.86
CA TYR A 145 -4.60 7.23 4.76
C TYR A 145 -5.14 7.65 6.14
N HIS A 146 -5.20 6.73 7.11
CA HIS A 146 -5.62 7.06 8.48
C HIS A 146 -4.70 8.09 9.13
N TYR A 147 -3.40 7.95 8.94
CA TYR A 147 -2.41 8.91 9.46
C TYR A 147 -2.64 10.32 8.89
N LEU A 148 -2.84 10.43 7.58
CA LEU A 148 -3.06 11.69 6.88
C LEU A 148 -4.42 12.33 7.24
N THR A 149 -5.43 11.54 7.55
CA THR A 149 -6.75 12.02 7.97
C THR A 149 -6.86 12.30 9.48
N GLY A 150 -5.74 12.32 10.18
CA GLY A 150 -5.66 12.73 11.59
C GLY A 150 -5.76 11.60 12.62
N ASN A 151 -5.93 10.35 12.19
CA ASN A 151 -5.96 9.17 13.07
C ASN A 151 -4.54 8.67 13.39
N LYS A 152 -3.69 9.57 13.91
CA LYS A 152 -2.35 9.21 14.38
C LYS A 152 -2.48 8.30 15.61
N GLY A 153 -1.56 7.34 15.76
CA GLY A 153 -1.59 6.39 16.87
C GLY A 153 -2.55 5.21 16.68
N ILE A 154 -3.18 5.08 15.52
CA ILE A 154 -4.00 3.90 15.20
C ILE A 154 -3.13 2.64 15.19
N THR A 155 -3.55 1.59 15.89
CA THR A 155 -2.82 0.31 15.89
C THR A 155 -2.98 -0.44 14.58
N PRO A 156 -2.02 -1.29 14.18
CA PRO A 156 -2.16 -2.16 13.00
C PRO A 156 -3.44 -2.99 13.03
N PHE A 157 -3.85 -3.49 14.20
CA PHE A 157 -5.10 -4.22 14.37
C PHE A 157 -6.32 -3.38 14.01
N LYS A 158 -6.39 -2.15 14.48
CA LYS A 158 -7.49 -1.23 14.17
C LYS A 158 -7.50 -0.83 12.70
N VAL A 159 -6.33 -0.65 12.07
CA VAL A 159 -6.23 -0.41 10.63
C VAL A 159 -6.88 -1.54 9.84
N ILE A 160 -6.58 -2.80 10.17
CA ILE A 160 -7.10 -3.96 9.45
C ILE A 160 -8.62 -4.10 9.66
N ASN A 161 -9.10 -3.80 10.86
CA ASN A 161 -10.50 -3.99 11.23
C ASN A 161 -11.35 -2.70 11.14
N SER A 162 -10.77 -1.55 10.70
CA SER A 162 -11.56 -0.34 10.54
C SER A 162 -12.59 -0.51 9.43
N GLU A 163 -13.83 -0.16 9.71
CA GLU A 163 -14.91 -0.18 8.72
C GLU A 163 -14.73 0.93 7.68
N GLY A 164 -15.17 0.67 6.47
CA GLY A 164 -15.42 1.71 5.46
C GLY A 164 -14.28 2.05 4.52
N PHE A 165 -13.01 1.71 4.78
CA PHE A 165 -11.92 2.09 3.89
C PHE A 165 -10.96 0.96 3.56
N ASN A 166 -11.22 0.25 2.47
CA ASN A 166 -10.31 -0.74 1.91
C ASN A 166 -9.69 -0.23 0.60
N PHE A 167 -8.40 -0.47 0.42
CA PHE A 167 -7.75 -0.32 -0.88
C PHE A 167 -7.80 -1.66 -1.63
N SER A 168 -8.48 -1.68 -2.77
CA SER A 168 -8.44 -2.79 -3.73
C SER A 168 -7.12 -2.76 -4.51
N ASN A 169 -6.79 -3.86 -5.21
CA ASN A 169 -5.63 -3.88 -6.06
C ASN A 169 -5.72 -2.78 -7.12
N LEU A 170 -4.63 -2.07 -7.36
CA LEU A 170 -4.49 -0.92 -8.27
C LEU A 170 -5.31 0.33 -7.90
N ASP A 171 -5.95 0.38 -6.75
CA ASP A 171 -6.46 1.65 -6.22
C ASP A 171 -5.29 2.61 -5.99
N LEU A 172 -5.57 3.89 -6.19
CA LEU A 172 -4.62 4.99 -6.10
C LEU A 172 -5.02 5.94 -4.97
N LEU A 173 -4.08 6.23 -4.08
CA LEU A 173 -4.13 7.31 -3.11
C LEU A 173 -3.15 8.40 -3.56
N ILE A 174 -3.64 9.61 -3.76
CA ILE A 174 -2.82 10.80 -4.05
C ILE A 174 -2.74 11.65 -2.79
N TYR A 175 -1.56 12.10 -2.45
CA TYR A 175 -1.33 13.05 -1.36
C TYR A 175 -0.41 14.18 -1.82
N ASP A 176 -0.88 15.43 -1.71
CA ASP A 176 -0.07 16.61 -1.96
C ASP A 176 0.48 17.17 -0.64
N THR A 177 1.79 17.12 -0.47
CA THR A 177 2.47 17.61 0.75
C THR A 177 2.40 19.12 0.93
N LYS A 178 2.06 19.89 -0.12
CA LYS A 178 1.97 21.35 -0.06
C LYS A 178 0.59 21.82 0.41
N THR A 179 -0.46 21.17 -0.09
CA THR A 179 -1.86 21.54 0.22
C THR A 179 -2.47 20.66 1.30
N ASN A 180 -1.86 19.52 1.63
CA ASN A 180 -2.39 18.44 2.45
C ASN A 180 -3.66 17.82 1.88
N GLU A 181 -3.90 17.97 0.59
CA GLU A 181 -5.05 17.37 -0.08
C GLU A 181 -4.82 15.86 -0.29
N ILE A 182 -5.91 15.12 -0.13
CA ILE A 182 -5.94 13.67 -0.29
C ILE A 182 -7.03 13.33 -1.30
N GLU A 183 -6.66 12.56 -2.33
CA GLU A 183 -7.60 12.02 -3.30
C GLU A 183 -7.49 10.49 -3.35
N VAL A 184 -8.61 9.82 -3.60
CA VAL A 184 -8.64 8.36 -3.77
C VAL A 184 -9.38 7.99 -5.04
N HIS A 185 -8.70 7.28 -5.93
CA HIS A 185 -9.27 6.77 -7.17
C HIS A 185 -9.34 5.24 -7.11
N ARG A 186 -10.51 4.70 -7.37
CA ARG A 186 -10.79 3.27 -7.30
C ARG A 186 -10.66 2.63 -8.68
N TYR A 187 -9.84 1.59 -8.78
CA TYR A 187 -9.75 0.78 -9.99
C TYR A 187 -10.96 -0.15 -10.12
N GLU A 188 -11.28 -0.84 -9.03
CA GLU A 188 -12.42 -1.74 -8.96
C GLU A 188 -13.32 -1.40 -7.77
N LYS A 189 -14.57 -1.83 -7.83
CA LYS A 189 -15.42 -1.79 -6.64
C LYS A 189 -14.79 -2.68 -5.57
N PRO A 190 -14.71 -2.21 -4.31
CA PRO A 190 -14.18 -3.04 -3.22
C PRO A 190 -14.91 -4.38 -3.20
N ILE A 191 -14.14 -5.47 -3.32
CA ILE A 191 -14.71 -6.79 -3.11
C ILE A 191 -15.04 -6.86 -1.63
N SER A 192 -16.33 -6.87 -1.30
CA SER A 192 -16.81 -6.97 0.08
C SER A 192 -16.63 -8.40 0.59
N HIS A 193 -15.37 -8.83 0.79
CA HIS A 193 -15.10 -10.07 1.52
C HIS A 193 -15.52 -9.99 3.00
N PHE A 194 -15.94 -8.83 3.46
CA PHE A 194 -16.32 -8.54 4.84
C PHE A 194 -17.76 -8.02 5.00
N ALA A 195 -18.59 -8.10 3.94
CA ALA A 195 -20.02 -7.89 4.09
C ALA A 195 -20.63 -9.13 4.76
N LYS A 196 -20.69 -9.11 6.07
CA LYS A 196 -21.68 -9.83 6.87
C LYS A 196 -22.41 -8.85 7.74
#